data_9e2fb76ddb93e6a2a11aedd3c27203cc
#
_entry.id   9e2fb76ddb93e6a2a11aedd3c27203cc
#
_cell.length_a   1.000
_cell.length_b   1.000
_cell.length_c   1.000
_cell.angle_alpha   90.00
_cell.angle_beta   90.00
_cell.angle_gamma   90.00
#
_symmetry.space_group_name_H-M   'P 1'
#
loop_
_entity.id
_entity.type
_entity.pdbx_description
1 polymer ?
#
loop_
_entity_poly.entity_id
_entity_poly.type
_entity_poly.pdbx_seq_one_letter_code
_entity_poly.pdbx_strand_id
1 'polypeptide(L)'
;ITMGKGVCGESAAKQTTLIVPNVKEHENYISCDSAAMSEIVVPMVAGNQLLGVLDIDSGKTNSYDAIDQKYLEEFAALLVASRQ
;
A
#
# COMPACT_ATOMS: atom_id res chain seq x y z
N ILE A 1 10.47 -7.74 3.78
CA ILE A 1 9.54 -7.49 4.91
C ILE A 1 8.68 -8.73 5.13
N THR A 2 8.63 -9.18 6.37
CA THR A 2 7.78 -10.31 6.75
C THR A 2 6.31 -9.88 6.70
N MET A 3 5.44 -10.75 6.19
CA MET A 3 4.00 -10.49 6.15
C MET A 3 3.48 -10.12 7.52
N GLY A 4 2.69 -9.05 7.60
CA GLY A 4 2.17 -8.50 8.85
C GLY A 4 3.10 -7.49 9.52
N LYS A 5 4.28 -7.28 8.98
CA LYS A 5 5.26 -6.31 9.49
C LYS A 5 5.36 -5.12 8.55
N GLY A 6 5.35 -3.89 9.12
CA GLY A 6 5.33 -2.67 8.34
C GLY A 6 4.00 -2.47 7.62
N VAL A 7 3.86 -1.35 6.89
CA VAL A 7 2.61 -1.04 6.18
C VAL A 7 2.40 -2.00 5.01
N CYS A 8 3.46 -2.27 4.24
CA CYS A 8 3.37 -3.21 3.12
C CYS A 8 3.02 -4.62 3.60
N GLY A 9 3.68 -5.09 4.66
CA GLY A 9 3.40 -6.40 5.24
C GLY A 9 1.99 -6.48 5.81
N GLU A 10 1.49 -5.40 6.41
CA GLU A 10 0.13 -5.35 6.94
C GLU A 10 -0.90 -5.41 5.82
N SER A 11 -0.70 -4.64 4.73
CA SER A 11 -1.57 -4.68 3.55
C SER A 11 -1.58 -6.08 2.94
N ALA A 12 -0.42 -6.71 2.83
CA ALA A 12 -0.29 -8.06 2.27
C ALA A 12 -1.05 -9.07 3.14
N ALA A 13 -0.87 -9.01 4.45
CA ALA A 13 -1.50 -9.95 5.38
C ALA A 13 -3.01 -9.81 5.39
N LYS A 14 -3.52 -8.58 5.34
CA LYS A 14 -4.97 -8.30 5.38
C LYS A 14 -5.59 -8.31 4.00
N GLN A 15 -4.79 -8.25 2.94
CA GLN A 15 -5.24 -8.10 1.55
C GLN A 15 -6.19 -6.92 1.38
N THR A 16 -5.86 -5.81 2.03
CA THR A 16 -6.63 -4.56 1.95
C THR A 16 -5.71 -3.38 1.67
N THR A 17 -6.24 -2.39 0.96
CA THR A 17 -5.54 -1.13 0.75
C THR A 17 -5.42 -0.40 2.08
N LEU A 18 -4.22 0.14 2.36
CA LEU A 18 -3.97 0.94 3.54
C LEU A 18 -3.55 2.34 3.12
N ILE A 19 -4.22 3.35 3.66
CA ILE A 19 -3.82 4.75 3.52
C ILE A 19 -3.30 5.19 4.88
N VAL A 20 -2.03 5.62 4.90
CA VAL A 20 -1.38 6.09 6.13
C VAL A 20 -1.14 7.59 6.00
N PRO A 21 -1.98 8.42 6.62
CA PRO A 21 -1.84 9.89 6.50
C PRO A 21 -0.56 10.42 7.10
N ASN A 22 -0.08 9.81 8.17
CA ASN A 22 1.17 10.17 8.82
C ASN A 22 1.85 8.89 9.28
N VAL A 23 2.93 8.50 8.60
CA VAL A 23 3.61 7.23 8.86
C VAL A 23 4.17 7.14 10.28
N LYS A 24 4.52 8.28 10.88
CA LYS A 24 5.09 8.31 12.23
C LYS A 24 4.07 7.96 13.31
N GLU A 25 2.78 8.05 12.98
CA GLU A 25 1.70 7.70 13.90
C GLU A 25 1.15 6.29 13.68
N HIS A 26 1.61 5.62 12.63
CA HIS A 26 1.14 4.27 12.32
C HIS A 26 1.87 3.24 13.20
N GLU A 27 1.12 2.45 13.95
CA GLU A 27 1.65 1.48 14.92
C GLU A 27 2.67 0.51 14.33
N ASN A 28 2.44 0.07 13.12
CA ASN A 28 3.21 -1.00 12.48
C ASN A 28 4.22 -0.46 11.46
N TYR A 29 4.56 0.82 11.54
CA TYR A 29 5.44 1.44 10.57
C TYR A 29 6.87 0.96 10.68
N ILE A 30 7.44 0.55 9.56
CA ILE A 30 8.87 0.26 9.43
C ILE A 30 9.43 1.29 8.46
N SER A 31 10.41 2.07 8.90
CA SER A 31 10.99 3.12 8.08
C SER A 31 11.88 2.52 6.99
N CYS A 32 11.44 2.64 5.74
CA CYS A 32 12.24 2.28 4.57
C CYS A 32 12.87 3.53 3.94
N ASP A 33 12.25 4.69 4.17
CA ASP A 33 12.69 5.98 3.68
C ASP A 33 12.34 7.02 4.72
N SER A 34 13.37 7.64 5.33
CA SER A 34 13.19 8.63 6.39
C SER A 34 12.47 9.90 5.92
N ALA A 35 12.42 10.16 4.62
CA ALA A 35 11.72 11.31 4.05
C ALA A 35 10.23 11.05 3.82
N ALA A 36 9.77 9.81 3.90
CA ALA A 36 8.35 9.47 3.71
C ALA A 36 7.53 9.98 4.89
N MET A 37 6.43 10.67 4.61
CA MET A 37 5.51 11.20 5.61
C MET A 37 4.14 10.58 5.51
N SER A 38 3.67 10.23 4.32
CA SER A 38 2.41 9.51 4.12
C SER A 38 2.62 8.41 3.08
N GLU A 39 1.73 7.44 3.08
CA GLU A 39 1.89 6.25 2.26
C GLU A 39 0.53 5.68 1.87
N ILE A 40 0.44 5.12 0.67
CA ILE A 40 -0.69 4.29 0.29
C ILE A 40 -0.14 2.96 -0.24
N VAL A 41 -0.69 1.86 0.23
CA VAL A 41 -0.30 0.52 -0.19
C VAL A 41 -1.53 -0.22 -0.67
N VAL A 42 -1.46 -0.72 -1.91
CA VAL A 42 -2.57 -1.44 -2.54
C VAL A 42 -2.14 -2.88 -2.81
N PRO A 43 -2.82 -3.88 -2.25
CA PRO A 43 -2.47 -5.28 -2.53
C PRO A 43 -2.93 -5.66 -3.94
N MET A 44 -2.08 -6.41 -4.65
CA MET A 44 -2.41 -6.92 -5.98
C MET A 44 -2.78 -8.39 -5.84
N VAL A 45 -4.06 -8.69 -6.01
CA VAL A 45 -4.62 -10.01 -5.75
C VAL A 45 -5.29 -10.56 -7.01
N ALA A 46 -5.00 -11.81 -7.34
CA ALA A 46 -5.67 -12.52 -8.43
C ALA A 46 -6.42 -13.71 -7.82
N GLY A 47 -7.76 -13.62 -7.80
CA GLY A 47 -8.57 -14.63 -7.12
C GLY A 47 -8.24 -14.64 -5.63
N ASN A 48 -7.67 -15.74 -5.14
CA ASN A 48 -7.26 -15.88 -3.74
C ASN A 48 -5.76 -15.73 -3.54
N GLN A 49 -5.02 -15.38 -4.61
CA GLN A 49 -3.56 -15.33 -4.55
C GLN A 49 -3.06 -13.89 -4.52
N LEU A 50 -2.29 -13.56 -3.49
CA LEU A 50 -1.58 -12.28 -3.42
C LEU A 50 -0.36 -12.33 -4.33
N LEU A 51 -0.27 -11.42 -5.28
CA LEU A 51 0.83 -11.33 -6.23
C LEU A 51 1.91 -10.36 -5.77
N GLY A 52 1.53 -9.37 -4.96
CA GLY A 52 2.44 -8.34 -4.48
C GLY A 52 1.67 -7.15 -3.95
N VAL A 53 2.36 -6.07 -3.68
CA VAL A 53 1.74 -4.81 -3.25
C VAL A 53 2.29 -3.65 -4.08
N LEU A 54 1.44 -2.66 -4.31
CA LEU A 54 1.81 -1.40 -4.94
C LEU A 54 1.95 -0.38 -3.81
N ASP A 55 3.16 0.12 -3.58
CA ASP A 55 3.49 1.01 -2.48
C ASP A 55 3.93 2.36 -3.03
N ILE A 56 3.27 3.44 -2.61
CA ILE A 56 3.59 4.79 -3.03
C ILE A 56 3.74 5.68 -1.80
N ASP A 57 4.87 6.37 -1.70
CA ASP A 57 5.19 7.25 -0.59
C ASP A 57 5.14 8.72 -1.02
N SER A 58 4.88 9.59 -0.06
CA SER A 58 4.94 11.03 -0.25
C SER A 58 5.73 11.68 0.87
N GLY A 59 6.47 12.75 0.54
CA GLY A 59 7.17 13.55 1.54
C GLY A 59 6.27 14.52 2.30
N LYS A 60 4.96 14.44 2.11
CA LYS A 60 3.98 15.27 2.82
C LYS A 60 2.95 14.36 3.47
N THR A 61 2.42 14.79 4.63
CA THR A 61 1.32 14.08 5.28
C THR A 61 0.03 14.27 4.49
N ASN A 62 -0.91 13.35 4.66
CA ASN A 62 -2.26 13.44 4.08
C ASN A 62 -2.28 13.59 2.55
N SER A 63 -1.30 12.97 1.85
CA SER A 63 -1.21 13.06 0.39
C SER A 63 -2.23 12.20 -0.35
N TYR A 64 -2.81 11.20 0.31
CA TYR A 64 -3.68 10.21 -0.32
C TYR A 64 -5.05 10.18 0.33
N ASP A 65 -6.09 10.02 -0.50
CA ASP A 65 -7.48 9.95 -0.04
C ASP A 65 -8.24 8.82 -0.75
N ALA A 66 -9.56 8.77 -0.56
CA ALA A 66 -10.39 7.73 -1.14
C ALA A 66 -10.39 7.76 -2.68
N ILE A 67 -10.19 8.92 -3.28
CA ILE A 67 -10.10 9.06 -4.75
C ILE A 67 -8.82 8.40 -5.25
N ASP A 68 -7.70 8.66 -4.57
CA ASP A 68 -6.42 8.02 -4.90
C ASP A 68 -6.52 6.52 -4.74
N GLN A 69 -7.15 6.05 -3.68
CA GLN A 69 -7.37 4.63 -3.44
C GLN A 69 -8.11 3.99 -4.60
N LYS A 70 -9.20 4.61 -5.05
CA LYS A 70 -9.99 4.10 -6.16
C LYS A 70 -9.16 3.93 -7.43
N TYR A 71 -8.44 4.99 -7.83
CA TYR A 71 -7.66 4.96 -9.05
C TYR A 71 -6.49 3.99 -8.96
N LEU A 72 -5.83 3.92 -7.82
CA LEU A 72 -4.71 3.00 -7.64
C LEU A 72 -5.16 1.54 -7.60
N GLU A 73 -6.33 1.28 -7.03
CA GLU A 73 -6.90 -0.07 -7.07
C GLU A 73 -7.27 -0.48 -8.49
N GLU A 74 -7.80 0.45 -9.30
CA GLU A 74 -8.08 0.20 -10.71
C GLU A 74 -6.78 -0.06 -11.48
N PHE A 75 -5.74 0.71 -11.21
CA PHE A 75 -4.43 0.52 -11.83
C PHE A 75 -3.83 -0.84 -11.44
N ALA A 76 -3.90 -1.20 -10.18
CA ALA A 76 -3.42 -2.49 -9.69
C ALA A 76 -4.16 -3.65 -10.38
N ALA A 77 -5.48 -3.51 -10.55
CA ALA A 77 -6.29 -4.52 -11.25
C ALA A 77 -5.86 -4.69 -12.71
N LEU A 78 -5.52 -3.58 -13.38
CA LEU A 78 -5.02 -3.62 -14.75
C LEU A 78 -3.66 -4.32 -14.84
N LEU A 79 -2.77 -4.06 -13.88
CA LEU A 79 -1.49 -4.75 -13.81
C LEU A 79 -1.67 -6.25 -13.61
N VAL A 80 -2.57 -6.65 -12.75
CA VAL A 80 -2.89 -8.06 -12.51
C VAL A 80 -3.45 -8.70 -13.77
N ALA A 81 -4.38 -8.02 -14.46
CA ALA A 81 -5.00 -8.54 -15.68
C ALA A 81 -4.01 -8.68 -16.84
N SER A 82 -2.97 -7.82 -16.88
CA SER A 82 -2.00 -7.82 -17.98
C SER A 82 -0.79 -8.73 -17.72
N ARG A 83 -0.74 -9.42 -16.59
CA ARG A 83 0.39 -10.29 -16.29
C ARG A 83 0.43 -11.49 -17.23
N GLN A 84 1.63 -11.94 -17.50
CA GLN A 84 1.87 -13.11 -18.35
C GLN A 84 2.06 -14.36 -17.49
#